data_b308b0a409d62b054f89675dfbec5e6b
#
_entry.id   b308b0a409d62b054f89675dfbec5e6b
#
_cell.length_a   1.000
_cell.length_b   1.000
_cell.length_c   1.000
_cell.angle_alpha   90.00
_cell.angle_beta   90.00
_cell.angle_gamma   90.00
#
_symmetry.space_group_name_H-M   'P 1'
#
loop_
_entity.id
_entity.type
_entity.pdbx_description
1 polymer ?
#
loop_
_entity_poly.entity_id
_entity_poly.type
_entity_poly.pdbx_seq_one_letter_code
_entity_poly.pdbx_strand_id
1 'polypeptide(L)' 'MKVAFEAQIMQNSIKSLRSLDKEARLLLEYRAEDDELVANINKLHKPDKTVMVVIMDKEEK' A
#
# COMPACT_ATOMS: atom_id res chain seq x y z
N MET A 1 -1.72 -9.56 -12.08
CA MET A 1 -2.74 -8.49 -11.94
C MET A 1 -2.04 -7.19 -11.55
N LYS A 2 -2.46 -6.09 -12.12
CA LYS A 2 -1.91 -4.78 -11.82
C LYS A 2 -3.04 -3.84 -11.41
N VAL A 3 -2.85 -3.15 -10.28
CA VAL A 3 -3.82 -2.18 -9.78
C VAL A 3 -3.10 -0.86 -9.56
N ALA A 4 -3.61 0.22 -10.11
CA ALA A 4 -3.06 1.56 -9.90
C ALA A 4 -4.18 2.49 -9.45
N PHE A 5 -3.88 3.33 -8.47
CA PHE A 5 -4.88 4.23 -7.90
C PHE A 5 -4.20 5.40 -7.19
N GLU A 6 -4.98 6.45 -6.94
CA GLU A 6 -4.51 7.60 -6.19
C GLU A 6 -4.80 7.38 -4.71
N ALA A 7 -3.84 7.73 -3.86
CA ALA A 7 -3.99 7.58 -2.43
C ALA A 7 -3.20 8.66 -1.71
N GLN A 8 -3.54 8.88 -0.46
CA GLN A 8 -2.83 9.78 0.42
C GLN A 8 -2.08 8.96 1.47
N ILE A 9 -0.82 9.29 1.71
CA ILE A 9 -0.05 8.63 2.76
C ILE A 9 -0.46 9.24 4.10
N MET A 10 -1.08 8.43 4.94
CA MET A 10 -1.56 8.89 6.24
C MET A 10 -0.55 8.67 7.35
N GLN A 11 0.26 7.62 7.21
CA GLN A 11 1.24 7.29 8.22
C GLN A 11 2.34 6.42 7.62
N ASN A 12 3.56 6.67 8.04
CA ASN A 12 4.69 5.82 7.71
C ASN A 12 5.50 5.67 8.99
N SER A 13 5.45 4.49 9.60
CA SER A 13 6.10 4.25 10.88
C SER A 13 7.16 3.16 10.77
N ILE A 14 8.24 3.33 11.50
CA ILE A 14 9.35 2.39 11.52
C ILE A 14 9.48 1.83 12.93
N LYS A 15 9.61 0.51 13.02
CA LYS A 15 9.76 -0.19 14.28
C LYS A 15 11.03 -1.04 14.24
N SER A 16 11.85 -0.93 15.28
CA SER A 16 13.01 -1.78 15.43
C SER A 16 12.62 -3.09 16.09
N LEU A 17 13.04 -4.20 15.52
CA LEU A 17 12.79 -5.51 16.07
C LEU A 17 13.97 -5.97 16.91
N ARG A 18 13.75 -6.97 17.76
CA ARG A 18 14.81 -7.52 18.64
C ARG A 18 15.96 -8.12 17.86
N SER A 19 15.71 -8.57 16.64
CA SER A 19 16.71 -9.16 15.76
C SER A 19 17.56 -8.14 15.03
N LEU A 20 17.47 -6.86 15.41
CA LEU A 20 18.15 -5.74 14.77
C LEU A 20 17.58 -5.38 13.39
N ASP A 21 16.60 -6.14 12.94
CA ASP A 21 15.87 -5.79 11.71
C ASP A 21 14.93 -4.63 11.98
N LYS A 22 14.64 -3.90 10.94
CA LYS A 22 13.66 -2.79 11.01
C LYS A 22 12.46 -3.15 10.17
N GLU A 23 11.28 -2.88 10.71
CA GLU A 23 10.04 -3.08 9.99
C GLU A 23 9.33 -1.74 9.87
N ALA A 24 8.85 -1.43 8.67
CA ALA A 24 8.08 -0.22 8.44
C ALA A 24 6.66 -0.57 8.04
N ARG A 25 5.73 0.26 8.46
CA ARG A 25 4.32 0.14 8.10
C ARG A 25 3.86 1.39 7.40
N LEU A 26 3.20 1.21 6.28
CA LEU A 26 2.67 2.29 5.47
C LEU A 26 1.15 2.23 5.47
N LEU A 27 0.51 3.32 5.87
CA LEU A 27 -0.94 3.43 5.88
C LEU A 27 -1.36 4.40 4.79
N LEU A 28 -2.17 3.91 3.86
CA LEU A 28 -2.70 4.70 2.75
C LEU A 28 -4.20 4.85 2.89
N GLU A 29 -4.70 6.01 2.49
CA GLU A 29 -6.12 6.27 2.41
C GLU A 29 -6.47 6.57 0.96
N TYR A 30 -7.51 5.93 0.44
CA TYR A 30 -7.97 6.13 -0.92
C TYR A 30 -9.49 6.13 -0.96
N ARG A 31 -10.04 6.67 -2.07
CA ARG A 31 -11.49 6.69 -2.24
C ARG A 31 -12.00 5.33 -2.67
N ALA A 32 -12.99 4.83 -1.95
CA ALA A 32 -13.58 3.53 -2.20
C ALA A 32 -14.87 3.63 -3.04
N GLU A 33 -14.94 4.63 -3.92
CA GLU A 33 -16.10 4.82 -4.79
C GLU A 33 -16.12 3.82 -5.95
N ASP A 34 -14.95 3.30 -6.31
CA ASP A 34 -14.83 2.30 -7.37
C ASP A 34 -14.81 0.91 -6.74
N ASP A 35 -15.93 0.21 -6.82
CA ASP A 35 -16.06 -1.12 -6.24
C ASP A 35 -15.10 -2.12 -6.88
N GLU A 36 -14.81 -1.96 -8.16
CA GLU A 36 -13.87 -2.84 -8.85
C GLU A 36 -12.45 -2.66 -8.30
N LEU A 37 -12.06 -1.43 -8.02
CA LEU A 37 -10.76 -1.15 -7.42
C LEU A 37 -10.63 -1.82 -6.05
N VAL A 38 -11.63 -1.66 -5.21
CA VAL A 38 -11.63 -2.26 -3.87
C VAL A 38 -11.56 -3.78 -3.96
N ALA A 39 -12.33 -4.37 -4.87
CA ALA A 39 -12.33 -5.81 -5.05
C ALA A 39 -10.97 -6.32 -5.53
N ASN A 40 -10.32 -5.59 -6.44
CA ASN A 40 -9.02 -5.99 -6.95
C ASN A 40 -7.92 -5.90 -5.89
N ILE A 41 -7.98 -4.88 -5.04
CA ILE A 41 -7.04 -4.76 -3.92
C ILE A 41 -7.25 -5.91 -2.95
N ASN A 42 -8.50 -6.26 -2.65
CA ASN A 42 -8.79 -7.37 -1.75
C ASN A 42 -8.32 -8.71 -2.30
N LYS A 43 -8.32 -8.88 -3.62
CA LYS A 43 -7.79 -10.10 -4.24
C LYS A 43 -6.29 -10.23 -4.04
N LEU A 44 -5.57 -9.11 -3.96
CA LEU A 44 -4.13 -9.10 -3.73
C LEU A 44 -3.78 -9.20 -2.25
N HIS A 45 -4.73 -8.95 -1.36
CA HIS A 45 -4.51 -8.99 0.08
C HIS A 45 -4.62 -10.42 0.58
N LYS A 46 -3.48 -11.11 0.64
CA LYS A 46 -3.40 -12.48 1.15
C LYS A 46 -2.21 -12.58 2.11
N PRO A 47 -2.33 -13.38 3.20
CA PRO A 47 -1.29 -13.44 4.23
C PRO A 47 0.09 -13.82 3.73
N ASP A 48 0.15 -14.72 2.76
CA ASP A 48 1.42 -15.26 2.28
C ASP A 48 1.87 -14.65 0.97
N LYS A 49 1.20 -13.58 0.53
CA LYS A 49 1.50 -12.99 -0.77
C LYS A 49 2.20 -11.65 -0.60
N THR A 50 3.32 -11.49 -1.28
CA THR A 50 4.04 -10.23 -1.36
C THR A 50 3.67 -9.53 -2.66
N VAL A 51 3.42 -8.23 -2.58
CA VAL A 51 3.11 -7.42 -3.76
C VAL A 51 4.20 -6.37 -3.94
N MET A 52 4.36 -5.92 -5.18
CA MET A 52 5.27 -4.82 -5.49
C MET A 52 4.50 -3.51 -5.35
N VAL A 53 5.07 -2.56 -4.63
CA VAL A 53 4.45 -1.25 -4.42
C VAL A 53 5.29 -0.18 -5.09
N VAL A 54 4.64 0.67 -5.88
CA VAL A 54 5.28 1.80 -6.54
C VAL A 54 4.56 3.06 -6.08
N ILE A 55 5.32 4.03 -5.60
CA ILE A 55 4.77 5.31 -5.14
C ILE A 55 5.34 6.41 -6.02
N MET A 56 4.45 7.20 -6.60
CA MET A 56 4.83 8.29 -7.47
C MET A 56 4.07 9.55 -7.06
N ASP A 57 4.73 10.69 -7.19
CA ASP A 57 4.07 11.96 -6.98
C ASP A 57 3.08 12.18 -8.12
N LYS A 58 1.82 12.44 -7.78
CA LYS A 58 0.78 12.67 -8.77
C LYS A 58 1.07 13.88 -9.67
N GLU A 59 1.72 14.91 -9.11
CA GLU A 59 2.02 16.14 -9.82
C GLU A 59 3.31 16.08 -10.61
N GLU A 60 4.06 15.01 -10.48
CA GLU A 60 5.30 14.84 -11.20
C GLU A 60 5.05 14.61 -12.68
N LYS A 61 5.79 15.32 -13.50
CA LYS A 61 5.63 15.24 -14.96
C LYS A 61 6.69 14.37 -15.60
#